data_b695e948a3b59b80e2842951e1eb0671
#
_entry.id   b695e948a3b59b80e2842951e1eb0671
#
_cell.length_a   1.000
_cell.length_b   1.000
_cell.length_c   1.000
_cell.angle_alpha   90.00
_cell.angle_beta   90.00
_cell.angle_gamma   90.00
#
_symmetry.space_group_name_H-M   'P 1'
#
loop_
_entity.id
_entity.type
_entity.pdbx_description
1 polymer ?
#
loop_
_entity_poly.entity_id
_entity_poly.type
_entity_poly.pdbx_seq_one_letter_code
_entity_poly.pdbx_strand_id
1 'polypeptide(L)'
;MTPQHMVEHLILAVQMSNGKLKLECFNPPEKIPSLKRFLMSSRPMPKLFVNPVIGEALRPLEYSSLEEAIEKLKKEIDDYILFFENNPGANPVNVTFGELNKEEWNVFHKKHFTHHLSQFGLL
;
A
#
# COMPACT_ATOMS: atom_id res chain seq x y z
N MET A 1 9.46 3.87 13.97
CA MET A 1 9.58 3.03 12.75
C MET A 1 10.97 3.19 12.16
N THR A 2 11.67 2.08 11.95
CA THR A 2 12.97 2.09 11.29
C THR A 2 12.79 2.09 9.77
N PRO A 3 13.86 2.42 8.98
CA PRO A 3 13.77 2.28 7.53
C PRO A 3 13.36 0.88 7.07
N GLN A 4 13.85 -0.17 7.72
CA GLN A 4 13.46 -1.54 7.37
C GLN A 4 11.98 -1.80 7.67
N HIS A 5 11.46 -1.32 8.81
CA HIS A 5 10.02 -1.41 9.10
C HIS A 5 9.20 -0.73 8.03
N MET A 6 9.64 0.43 7.57
CA MET A 6 8.93 1.17 6.51
C MET A 6 8.91 0.36 5.21
N VAL A 7 10.04 -0.20 4.81
CA VAL A 7 10.11 -1.01 3.59
C VAL A 7 9.23 -2.24 3.70
N GLU A 8 9.25 -2.93 4.85
CA GLU A 8 8.39 -4.10 5.06
C GLU A 8 6.90 -3.75 5.06
N HIS A 9 6.56 -2.57 5.58
CA HIS A 9 5.19 -2.06 5.49
C HIS A 9 4.77 -1.83 4.02
N LEU A 10 5.65 -1.25 3.22
CA LEU A 10 5.38 -1.06 1.79
C LEU A 10 5.22 -2.40 1.05
N ILE A 11 5.97 -3.42 1.42
CA ILE A 11 5.83 -4.76 0.86
C ILE A 11 4.39 -5.27 1.07
N LEU A 12 3.87 -5.14 2.28
CA LEU A 12 2.50 -5.57 2.57
C LEU A 12 1.47 -4.85 1.70
N ALA A 13 1.65 -3.54 1.53
CA ALA A 13 0.75 -2.74 0.70
C ALA A 13 0.76 -3.20 -0.75
N VAL A 14 1.94 -3.48 -1.30
CA VAL A 14 2.05 -3.97 -2.69
C VAL A 14 1.44 -5.36 -2.82
N GLN A 15 1.64 -6.23 -1.82
CA GLN A 15 1.05 -7.58 -1.84
C GLN A 15 -0.47 -7.56 -1.81
N MET A 16 -1.11 -6.55 -1.22
CA MET A 16 -2.57 -6.39 -1.32
C MET A 16 -3.00 -6.20 -2.77
N SER A 17 -2.20 -5.52 -3.57
CA SER A 17 -2.55 -5.16 -4.94
C SER A 17 -2.12 -6.20 -5.98
N ASN A 18 -1.24 -7.13 -5.62
CA ASN A 18 -0.77 -8.14 -6.58
C ASN A 18 -1.37 -9.54 -6.31
N GLY A 19 -2.40 -9.61 -5.47
CA GLY A 19 -3.15 -10.84 -5.22
C GLY A 19 -2.54 -11.78 -4.19
N LYS A 20 -1.40 -11.45 -3.61
CA LYS A 20 -0.72 -12.33 -2.65
C LYS A 20 -1.28 -12.20 -1.23
N LEU A 21 -1.78 -11.03 -0.86
CA LEU A 21 -2.34 -10.76 0.46
C LEU A 21 -3.75 -10.24 0.31
N LYS A 22 -4.73 -11.04 0.74
CA LYS A 22 -6.15 -10.67 0.65
C LYS A 22 -6.65 -10.26 2.02
N LEU A 23 -7.01 -8.99 2.15
CA LEU A 23 -7.56 -8.42 3.37
C LEU A 23 -8.92 -7.79 3.07
N GLU A 24 -9.74 -7.68 4.11
CA GLU A 24 -11.03 -7.01 3.98
C GLU A 24 -10.88 -5.52 4.26
N CYS A 25 -11.72 -4.71 3.61
CA CYS A 25 -11.78 -3.29 3.88
C CYS A 25 -12.45 -3.05 5.24
N PHE A 26 -11.80 -2.24 6.09
CA PHE A 26 -12.34 -1.95 7.41
C PHE A 26 -13.38 -0.80 7.40
N ASN A 27 -13.44 -0.02 6.33
CA ASN A 27 -14.39 1.07 6.22
C ASN A 27 -15.74 0.56 5.68
N PRO A 28 -16.88 1.10 6.18
CA PRO A 28 -18.18 0.69 5.68
C PRO A 28 -18.40 1.16 4.23
N PRO A 29 -19.21 0.40 3.45
CA PRO A 29 -19.41 0.72 2.02
C PRO A 29 -19.86 2.15 1.74
N GLU A 30 -20.63 2.75 2.63
CA GLU A 30 -21.15 4.10 2.43
C GLU A 30 -20.06 5.18 2.48
N LYS A 31 -18.90 4.88 3.08
CA LYS A 31 -17.76 5.81 3.12
C LYS A 31 -16.85 5.70 1.91
N ILE A 32 -16.92 4.61 1.17
CA ILE A 32 -15.99 4.34 0.07
C ILE A 32 -16.02 5.40 -1.03
N PRO A 33 -17.18 5.86 -1.53
CA PRO A 33 -17.16 6.90 -2.57
C PRO A 33 -16.42 8.16 -2.17
N SER A 34 -16.59 8.60 -0.92
CA SER A 34 -15.93 9.78 -0.38
C SER A 34 -14.42 9.56 -0.25
N LEU A 35 -14.02 8.38 0.24
CA LEU A 35 -12.62 8.01 0.38
C LEU A 35 -11.93 7.92 -0.98
N LYS A 36 -12.59 7.37 -1.99
CA LYS A 36 -12.03 7.30 -3.34
C LYS A 36 -11.86 8.68 -3.95
N ARG A 37 -12.81 9.59 -3.72
CA ARG A 37 -12.64 10.98 -4.18
C ARG A 37 -11.42 11.63 -3.54
N PHE A 38 -11.19 11.38 -2.25
CA PHE A 38 -9.99 11.85 -1.57
C PHE A 38 -8.73 11.23 -2.18
N LEU A 39 -8.74 9.92 -2.40
CA LEU A 39 -7.60 9.21 -2.99
C LEU A 39 -7.20 9.80 -4.34
N MET A 40 -8.19 10.06 -5.20
CA MET A 40 -7.94 10.55 -6.56
C MET A 40 -7.74 12.06 -6.63
N SER A 41 -7.85 12.76 -5.49
CA SER A 41 -7.59 14.21 -5.44
C SER A 41 -6.09 14.49 -5.39
N SER A 42 -5.72 15.77 -5.45
CA SER A 42 -4.31 16.18 -5.34
C SER A 42 -3.80 16.20 -3.90
N ARG A 43 -4.66 15.90 -2.93
CA ARG A 43 -4.27 15.93 -1.51
C ARG A 43 -3.34 14.76 -1.16
N PRO A 44 -2.27 15.01 -0.37
CA PRO A 44 -1.40 13.93 0.09
C PRO A 44 -2.08 13.10 1.18
N MET A 45 -1.49 11.93 1.49
CA MET A 45 -1.93 11.14 2.64
C MET A 45 -1.74 11.93 3.93
N PRO A 46 -2.72 11.89 4.87
CA PRO A 46 -2.54 12.54 6.16
C PRO A 46 -1.39 11.92 6.95
N LYS A 47 -0.63 12.75 7.66
CA LYS A 47 0.52 12.29 8.45
C LYS A 47 0.15 11.30 9.54
N LEU A 48 -1.05 11.45 10.12
CA LEU A 48 -1.53 10.59 11.20
C LEU A 48 -2.51 9.53 10.72
N PHE A 49 -2.44 9.21 9.43
CA PHE A 49 -3.30 8.18 8.86
C PHE A 49 -2.89 6.82 9.42
N VAL A 50 -3.82 6.19 10.14
CA VAL A 50 -3.59 4.90 10.78
C VAL A 50 -4.48 3.85 10.13
N ASN A 51 -3.89 2.72 9.77
CA ASN A 51 -4.62 1.58 9.27
C ASN A 51 -4.88 0.60 10.42
N PRO A 52 -6.12 0.45 10.91
CA PRO A 52 -6.40 -0.43 12.05
C PRO A 52 -6.13 -1.91 11.76
N VAL A 53 -6.11 -2.32 10.49
CA VAL A 53 -5.83 -3.72 10.12
C VAL A 53 -4.35 -4.02 10.20
N ILE A 54 -3.50 -3.12 9.67
CA ILE A 54 -2.04 -3.26 9.74
C ILE A 54 -1.53 -2.71 11.06
N GLY A 55 -2.20 -1.65 11.58
CA GLY A 55 -1.94 -1.09 12.90
C GLY A 55 -0.81 -0.07 12.93
N GLU A 56 -0.63 0.54 14.10
CA GLU A 56 0.47 1.47 14.39
C GLU A 56 1.66 0.75 14.98
N ALA A 57 1.43 -0.37 15.65
CA ALA A 57 2.47 -1.11 16.33
C ALA A 57 3.51 -1.60 15.33
N LEU A 58 4.78 -1.47 15.68
CA LEU A 58 5.85 -2.00 14.87
C LEU A 58 5.75 -3.52 14.84
N ARG A 59 5.62 -4.07 13.64
CA ARG A 59 5.59 -5.52 13.45
C ARG A 59 7.01 -6.06 13.60
N PRO A 60 7.16 -7.31 14.05
CA PRO A 60 8.48 -7.93 14.03
C PRO A 60 9.05 -7.91 12.61
N LEU A 61 10.34 -7.63 12.49
CA LEU A 61 11.00 -7.64 11.19
C LEU A 61 11.01 -9.07 10.62
N GLU A 62 10.61 -9.20 9.37
CA GLU A 62 10.51 -10.47 8.67
C GLU A 62 11.80 -10.84 7.95
N TYR A 63 12.53 -9.84 7.48
CA TYR A 63 13.75 -10.02 6.70
C TYR A 63 14.96 -9.73 7.56
N SER A 64 16.09 -10.34 7.21
CA SER A 64 17.30 -10.26 8.02
C SER A 64 18.05 -8.93 7.90
N SER A 65 17.77 -8.15 6.86
CA SER A 65 18.43 -6.87 6.62
C SER A 65 17.56 -5.94 5.80
N LEU A 66 17.92 -4.65 5.83
CA LEU A 66 17.26 -3.64 5.00
C LEU A 66 17.44 -3.96 3.51
N GLU A 67 18.64 -4.39 3.10
CA GLU A 67 18.93 -4.72 1.70
C GLU A 67 18.05 -5.87 1.21
N GLU A 68 17.85 -6.90 2.03
CA GLU A 68 16.99 -8.02 1.70
C GLU A 68 15.52 -7.57 1.56
N ALA A 69 15.07 -6.71 2.47
CA ALA A 69 13.72 -6.16 2.41
C ALA A 69 13.52 -5.32 1.13
N ILE A 70 14.50 -4.52 0.75
CA ILE A 70 14.44 -3.72 -0.48
C ILE A 70 14.35 -4.61 -1.72
N GLU A 71 15.14 -5.67 -1.78
CA GLU A 71 15.08 -6.61 -2.91
C GLU A 71 13.72 -7.28 -2.99
N LYS A 72 13.13 -7.63 -1.85
CA LYS A 72 11.79 -8.19 -1.79
C LYS A 72 10.75 -7.20 -2.28
N LEU A 73 10.86 -5.93 -1.88
CA LEU A 73 9.96 -4.88 -2.33
C LEU A 73 10.01 -4.72 -3.85
N LYS A 74 11.21 -4.71 -4.42
CA LYS A 74 11.37 -4.61 -5.88
C LYS A 74 10.68 -5.78 -6.59
N LYS A 75 10.84 -6.99 -6.06
CA LYS A 75 10.18 -8.17 -6.63
C LYS A 75 8.66 -8.04 -6.56
N GLU A 76 8.13 -7.58 -5.44
CA GLU A 76 6.68 -7.42 -5.28
C GLU A 76 6.12 -6.36 -6.23
N ILE A 77 6.87 -5.30 -6.51
CA ILE A 77 6.48 -4.28 -7.49
C ILE A 77 6.45 -4.90 -8.90
N ASP A 78 7.45 -5.69 -9.26
CA ASP A 78 7.47 -6.40 -10.55
C ASP A 78 6.26 -7.33 -10.67
N ASP A 79 5.96 -8.07 -9.61
CA ASP A 79 4.80 -8.96 -9.58
C ASP A 79 3.48 -8.19 -9.65
N TYR A 80 3.42 -6.98 -9.10
CA TYR A 80 2.28 -6.09 -9.23
C TYR A 80 2.04 -5.68 -10.69
N ILE A 81 3.09 -5.31 -11.39
CA ILE A 81 3.01 -4.93 -12.79
C ILE A 81 2.51 -6.12 -13.63
N LEU A 82 3.09 -7.31 -13.41
CA LEU A 82 2.68 -8.53 -14.10
C LEU A 82 1.25 -8.92 -13.77
N PHE A 83 0.84 -8.76 -12.51
CA PHE A 83 -0.52 -9.08 -12.10
C PHE A 83 -1.55 -8.32 -12.92
N PHE A 84 -1.37 -7.02 -13.08
CA PHE A 84 -2.32 -6.20 -13.85
C PHE A 84 -2.18 -6.38 -15.37
N GLU A 85 -1.01 -6.76 -15.87
CA GLU A 85 -0.86 -7.16 -17.27
C GLU A 85 -1.69 -8.40 -17.58
N ASN A 86 -1.71 -9.36 -16.65
CA ASN A 86 -2.44 -10.61 -16.81
C ASN A 86 -3.90 -10.51 -16.39
N ASN A 87 -4.26 -9.52 -15.58
CA ASN A 87 -5.60 -9.36 -15.02
C ASN A 87 -6.04 -7.89 -15.10
N PRO A 88 -6.21 -7.33 -16.31
CA PRO A 88 -6.46 -5.88 -16.43
C PRO A 88 -7.77 -5.41 -15.81
N GLY A 89 -8.73 -6.31 -15.63
CA GLY A 89 -10.02 -5.98 -15.00
C GLY A 89 -10.10 -6.27 -13.51
N ALA A 90 -8.99 -6.68 -12.88
CA ALA A 90 -9.01 -7.02 -11.46
C ALA A 90 -9.17 -5.78 -10.58
N ASN A 91 -9.84 -5.96 -9.44
CA ASN A 91 -10.07 -4.91 -8.46
C ASN A 91 -9.68 -5.41 -7.07
N PRO A 92 -8.38 -5.62 -6.80
CA PRO A 92 -7.93 -6.07 -5.48
C PRO A 92 -8.39 -5.12 -4.38
N VAL A 93 -8.74 -5.67 -3.23
CA VAL A 93 -9.26 -4.89 -2.10
C VAL A 93 -8.14 -4.18 -1.37
N ASN A 94 -8.28 -2.86 -1.23
CA ASN A 94 -7.46 -2.05 -0.34
C ASN A 94 -8.17 -1.99 1.02
N VAL A 95 -7.44 -2.18 2.11
CA VAL A 95 -8.04 -2.23 3.45
C VAL A 95 -8.72 -0.92 3.85
N THR A 96 -8.36 0.18 3.25
CA THR A 96 -8.92 1.52 3.53
C THR A 96 -9.97 1.92 2.50
N PHE A 97 -9.67 1.74 1.22
CA PHE A 97 -10.44 2.31 0.11
C PHE A 97 -11.35 1.31 -0.58
N GLY A 98 -11.34 0.04 -0.18
CA GLY A 98 -12.14 -0.99 -0.80
C GLY A 98 -11.55 -1.47 -2.12
N GLU A 99 -12.40 -1.97 -3.01
CA GLU A 99 -11.94 -2.44 -4.32
C GLU A 99 -11.37 -1.30 -5.14
N LEU A 100 -10.14 -1.46 -5.62
CA LEU A 100 -9.47 -0.47 -6.46
C LEU A 100 -9.05 -1.11 -7.78
N ASN A 101 -9.29 -0.40 -8.88
CA ASN A 101 -8.79 -0.83 -10.18
C ASN A 101 -7.30 -0.45 -10.32
N LYS A 102 -6.70 -0.80 -11.46
CA LYS A 102 -5.27 -0.53 -11.71
C LYS A 102 -4.91 0.94 -11.52
N GLU A 103 -5.69 1.84 -12.11
CA GLU A 103 -5.42 3.28 -12.05
C GLU A 103 -5.46 3.79 -10.61
N GLU A 104 -6.48 3.35 -9.86
CA GLU A 104 -6.64 3.73 -8.45
C GLU A 104 -5.51 3.17 -7.59
N TRP A 105 -5.08 1.92 -7.83
CA TRP A 105 -3.94 1.35 -7.14
C TRP A 105 -2.64 2.09 -7.45
N ASN A 106 -2.44 2.51 -8.70
CA ASN A 106 -1.26 3.30 -9.07
C ASN A 106 -1.22 4.62 -8.28
N VAL A 107 -2.36 5.29 -8.15
CA VAL A 107 -2.46 6.53 -7.37
C VAL A 107 -2.20 6.25 -5.89
N PHE A 108 -2.80 5.18 -5.35
CA PHE A 108 -2.59 4.80 -3.95
C PHE A 108 -1.10 4.56 -3.66
N HIS A 109 -0.45 3.74 -4.47
CA HIS A 109 0.96 3.42 -4.26
C HIS A 109 1.83 4.67 -4.34
N LYS A 110 1.58 5.54 -5.30
CA LYS A 110 2.32 6.78 -5.42
C LYS A 110 2.21 7.63 -4.16
N LYS A 111 1.00 7.83 -3.66
CA LYS A 111 0.76 8.62 -2.45
C LYS A 111 1.34 7.96 -1.21
N HIS A 112 1.18 6.65 -1.09
CA HIS A 112 1.62 5.88 0.06
C HIS A 112 3.15 5.86 0.16
N PHE A 113 3.82 5.60 -0.96
CA PHE A 113 5.28 5.62 -1.00
C PHE A 113 5.81 7.02 -0.71
N THR A 114 5.23 8.05 -1.34
CA THR A 114 5.62 9.44 -1.09
C THR A 114 5.50 9.81 0.37
N HIS A 115 4.38 9.42 1.01
CA HIS A 115 4.15 9.68 2.43
C HIS A 115 5.24 9.08 3.30
N HIS A 116 5.54 7.79 3.13
CA HIS A 116 6.53 7.11 3.95
C HIS A 116 7.96 7.54 3.66
N LEU A 117 8.31 7.74 2.39
CA LEU A 117 9.65 8.19 2.03
C LEU A 117 9.91 9.62 2.54
N SER A 118 8.88 10.47 2.56
CA SER A 118 8.98 11.82 3.12
C SER A 118 9.27 11.79 4.62
N GLN A 119 8.70 10.81 5.34
CA GLN A 119 8.94 10.66 6.78
C GLN A 119 10.42 10.42 7.10
N PHE A 120 11.17 9.87 6.16
CA PHE A 120 12.60 9.60 6.32
C PHE A 120 13.48 10.60 5.61
N GLY A 121 12.91 11.70 5.12
CA GLY A 121 13.67 12.74 4.45
C GLY A 121 14.23 12.33 3.08
N LEU A 122 13.61 11.33 2.43
CA LEU A 122 14.07 10.81 1.13
C LEU A 122 13.37 11.50 -0.05
N LEU A 123 12.38 12.31 0.22
CA LEU A 123 11.67 13.11 -0.79
C LEU A 123 11.50 14.54 -0.33
#